data_bf325a4b9fcdd058be6670d1e1ae5738
#
_entry.id   bf325a4b9fcdd058be6670d1e1ae5738
#
_cell.length_a   1.000
_cell.length_b   1.000
_cell.length_c   1.000
_cell.angle_alpha   90.00
_cell.angle_beta   90.00
_cell.angle_gamma   90.00
#
_symmetry.space_group_name_H-M   'P 1'
#
loop_
_entity.id
_entity.type
_entity.pdbx_description
1 polymer ?
#
loop_
_entity_poly.entity_id
_entity_poly.type
_entity_poly.pdbx_seq_one_letter_code
_entity_poly.pdbx_strand_id
1 'polypeptide(L)'
;VSPFGLYRYGVHNKWHEVNMSLEDEEKLTDIASHGDTLVVLSRSFVYTSLPPYKTFKRIQLHAPKDYDGKVTAFRTVWLLHSGELFGITGKIVVDAIAIILVVLCITGLVFWLRPKRKALLQTSLHLHDRIGRYTIIFALLIALTGWCLRPPVMIALVLSKIPSIPGTTLRSKNPWNDKLRIIRYDESCHDWLLSSSEGFYSLNIKNATVKVITSVPPVSVMGLNVLQKDANGRWLCGSFSGLFVWDRRQGTATDYFTNKPAPNEAGAPFGKKAVAGMSQDFSTPVVAEYYEGTNFAPQPSSMNQLPMSLWNVALEVHSGRIFIGTIATYIFIFVMGILAFWCLWSGYKIRLKKK
;
A
#
# COMPACT_ATOMS: atom_id res chain seq x y z
N VAL A 1 13.19 -10.33 6.64
CA VAL A 1 12.54 -9.14 7.24
C VAL A 1 11.03 -9.27 7.14
N SER A 2 10.31 -8.83 8.14
CA SER A 2 8.86 -8.65 8.11
C SER A 2 8.55 -7.17 8.42
N PRO A 3 7.32 -6.69 8.15
CA PRO A 3 6.96 -5.31 8.52
C PRO A 3 7.12 -4.99 10.01
N PHE A 4 7.14 -6.02 10.87
CA PHE A 4 7.13 -5.86 12.33
C PHE A 4 8.47 -6.19 12.99
N GLY A 5 9.44 -6.74 12.25
CA GLY A 5 10.73 -7.11 12.84
C GLY A 5 11.70 -7.75 11.87
N LEU A 6 12.94 -7.83 12.32
CA LEU A 6 14.03 -8.52 11.65
C LEU A 6 14.25 -9.88 12.33
N TYR A 7 14.39 -10.94 11.54
CA TYR A 7 14.56 -12.30 12.06
C TYR A 7 15.79 -12.95 11.42
N ARG A 8 16.51 -13.71 12.23
CA ARG A 8 17.65 -14.51 11.81
C ARG A 8 17.33 -16.00 11.99
N TYR A 9 17.61 -16.79 10.97
CA TYR A 9 17.52 -18.24 11.02
C TYR A 9 18.74 -18.80 11.76
N GLY A 10 18.51 -19.56 12.82
CA GLY A 10 19.56 -20.09 13.69
C GLY A 10 19.84 -21.57 13.46
N VAL A 11 20.88 -22.07 14.15
CA VAL A 11 21.44 -23.45 14.02
C VAL A 11 20.42 -24.55 14.36
N HIS A 12 19.38 -24.25 15.15
CA HIS A 12 18.34 -25.22 15.54
C HIS A 12 17.08 -25.15 14.67
N ASN A 13 17.20 -24.69 13.43
CA ASN A 13 16.07 -24.51 12.50
C ASN A 13 14.95 -23.63 13.07
N LYS A 14 15.30 -22.65 13.90
CA LYS A 14 14.36 -21.69 14.49
C LYS A 14 14.70 -20.27 14.05
N TRP A 15 13.66 -19.47 13.85
CA TRP A 15 13.78 -18.04 13.64
C TRP A 15 13.91 -17.34 14.98
N HIS A 16 14.91 -16.49 15.11
CA HIS A 16 15.15 -15.64 16.27
C HIS A 16 14.99 -14.19 15.85
N GLU A 17 14.24 -13.45 16.63
CA GLU A 17 14.13 -12.02 16.43
C GLU A 17 15.45 -11.31 16.72
N VAL A 18 15.83 -10.41 15.83
CA VAL A 18 17.01 -9.55 15.99
C VAL A 18 16.53 -8.23 16.57
N ASN A 19 16.99 -7.91 17.77
CA ASN A 19 16.58 -6.67 18.43
C ASN A 19 17.12 -5.47 17.67
N MET A 20 16.19 -4.68 17.14
CA MET A 20 16.44 -3.38 16.55
C MET A 20 15.64 -2.34 17.32
N SER A 21 16.28 -1.23 17.68
CA SER A 21 15.58 -0.09 18.28
C SER A 21 14.78 0.66 17.20
N LEU A 22 13.59 0.14 16.89
CA LEU A 22 12.64 0.80 15.99
C LEU A 22 11.85 1.87 16.75
N GLU A 23 11.44 2.92 16.04
CA GLU A 23 10.47 3.87 16.60
C GLU A 23 9.08 3.25 16.61
N ASP A 24 8.19 3.78 17.45
CA ASP A 24 6.80 3.30 17.53
C ASP A 24 6.12 3.37 16.16
N GLU A 25 5.43 2.30 15.80
CA GLU A 25 4.72 2.12 14.50
C GLU A 25 5.63 2.08 13.26
N GLU A 26 6.97 2.08 13.40
CA GLU A 26 7.87 1.97 12.27
C GLU A 26 7.80 0.56 11.64
N LYS A 27 7.67 0.50 10.32
CA LYS A 27 7.56 -0.76 9.57
C LYS A 27 8.78 -0.96 8.70
N LEU A 28 9.41 -2.13 8.81
CA LEU A 28 10.49 -2.53 7.92
C LEU A 28 9.95 -2.85 6.53
N THR A 29 10.72 -2.52 5.50
CA THR A 29 10.32 -2.72 4.10
C THR A 29 11.25 -3.66 3.34
N ASP A 30 12.55 -3.60 3.61
CA ASP A 30 13.52 -4.36 2.82
C ASP A 30 14.83 -4.62 3.57
N ILE A 31 15.64 -5.53 3.05
CA ILE A 31 16.99 -5.86 3.53
C ILE A 31 17.90 -6.13 2.35
N ALA A 32 19.12 -5.61 2.39
CA ALA A 32 20.15 -5.87 1.42
C ALA A 32 21.53 -5.88 2.08
N SER A 33 22.51 -6.49 1.42
CA SER A 33 23.90 -6.50 1.90
C SER A 33 24.87 -6.21 0.76
N HIS A 34 25.99 -5.61 1.11
CA HIS A 34 27.15 -5.46 0.22
C HIS A 34 28.43 -5.50 1.05
N GLY A 35 29.34 -6.45 0.72
CA GLY A 35 30.46 -6.78 1.58
C GLY A 35 29.99 -7.14 2.98
N ASP A 36 30.62 -6.59 4.00
CA ASP A 36 30.26 -6.80 5.41
C ASP A 36 29.09 -5.89 5.87
N THR A 37 28.61 -4.99 5.03
CA THR A 37 27.57 -4.05 5.41
C THR A 37 26.17 -4.65 5.15
N LEU A 38 25.43 -4.86 6.23
CA LEU A 38 23.99 -5.17 6.16
C LEU A 38 23.20 -3.88 6.24
N VAL A 39 22.25 -3.72 5.34
CA VAL A 39 21.35 -2.57 5.29
C VAL A 39 19.93 -3.05 5.45
N VAL A 40 19.23 -2.50 6.43
CA VAL A 40 17.80 -2.74 6.67
C VAL A 40 17.07 -1.43 6.41
N LEU A 41 16.02 -1.51 5.62
CA LEU A 41 15.21 -0.36 5.27
C LEU A 41 13.89 -0.40 6.05
N SER A 42 13.55 0.70 6.68
CA SER A 42 12.19 0.94 7.12
C SER A 42 11.47 1.88 6.14
N ARG A 43 10.22 2.18 6.40
CA ARG A 43 9.49 3.15 5.57
C ARG A 43 10.06 4.56 5.63
N SER A 44 10.86 4.88 6.66
CA SER A 44 11.30 6.25 6.95
C SER A 44 12.81 6.38 7.14
N PHE A 45 13.53 5.31 7.45
CA PHE A 45 14.94 5.33 7.79
C PHE A 45 15.72 4.18 7.16
N VAL A 46 17.02 4.37 7.09
CA VAL A 46 17.98 3.34 6.72
C VAL A 46 18.73 2.92 7.98
N TYR A 47 18.86 1.62 8.19
CA TYR A 47 19.65 1.05 9.27
C TYR A 47 20.84 0.29 8.69
N THR A 48 22.02 0.49 9.26
CA THR A 48 23.22 -0.24 8.86
C THR A 48 23.80 -1.03 10.03
N SER A 49 24.32 -2.19 9.73
CA SER A 49 25.00 -3.05 10.71
C SER A 49 26.21 -3.72 10.08
N LEU A 50 27.24 -3.94 10.89
CA LEU A 50 28.44 -4.70 10.55
C LEU A 50 28.47 -6.00 11.37
N PRO A 51 29.24 -7.03 10.94
CA PRO A 51 29.42 -8.24 11.72
C PRO A 51 29.80 -7.95 13.18
N PRO A 52 29.21 -8.65 14.13
CA PRO A 52 28.33 -9.80 14.08
C PRO A 52 26.84 -9.46 13.97
N TYR A 53 26.45 -8.28 13.46
CA TYR A 53 25.08 -7.78 13.18
C TYR A 53 24.20 -7.69 14.44
N LYS A 54 24.79 -7.28 15.56
CA LYS A 54 24.10 -7.11 16.85
C LYS A 54 23.59 -5.69 17.09
N THR A 55 24.23 -4.70 16.45
CA THR A 55 23.89 -3.29 16.63
C THR A 55 23.57 -2.67 15.29
N PHE A 56 22.52 -1.86 15.27
CA PHE A 56 22.03 -1.17 14.06
C PHE A 56 22.13 0.33 14.24
N LYS A 57 22.87 0.98 13.34
CA LYS A 57 22.97 2.44 13.30
C LYS A 57 21.86 2.98 12.42
N ARG A 58 20.95 3.78 12.99
CA ARG A 58 19.92 4.50 12.24
C ARG A 58 20.52 5.68 11.50
N ILE A 59 20.17 5.82 10.24
CA ILE A 59 20.58 6.91 9.35
C ILE A 59 19.32 7.61 8.85
N GLN A 60 19.23 8.90 9.12
CA GLN A 60 18.23 9.79 8.50
C GLN A 60 18.83 10.37 7.23
N LEU A 61 18.17 10.13 6.10
CA LEU A 61 18.62 10.61 4.82
C LEU A 61 18.34 12.12 4.67
N HIS A 62 19.23 12.81 3.97
CA HIS A 62 19.03 14.22 3.63
C HIS A 62 17.88 14.36 2.63
N ALA A 63 17.21 15.50 2.66
CA ALA A 63 16.17 15.80 1.67
C ALA A 63 16.77 15.83 0.26
N PRO A 64 16.07 15.31 -0.76
CA PRO A 64 16.44 15.53 -2.15
C PRO A 64 16.40 17.04 -2.48
N LYS A 65 17.17 17.46 -3.49
CA LYS A 65 17.23 18.89 -3.87
C LYS A 65 15.88 19.49 -4.22
N ASP A 66 14.98 18.68 -4.81
CA ASP A 66 13.66 19.10 -5.30
C ASP A 66 12.53 18.78 -4.30
N TYR A 67 12.86 18.57 -3.03
CA TYR A 67 11.88 18.26 -2.00
C TYR A 67 11.00 19.48 -1.71
N ASP A 68 9.70 19.37 -2.04
CA ASP A 68 8.71 20.44 -1.90
C ASP A 68 7.82 20.32 -0.63
N GLY A 69 8.01 19.27 0.17
CA GLY A 69 7.21 19.01 1.37
C GLY A 69 5.76 18.63 1.12
N LYS A 70 5.38 18.42 -0.15
CA LYS A 70 4.02 18.00 -0.51
C LYS A 70 3.86 16.49 -0.43
N VAL A 71 2.61 16.08 -0.31
CA VAL A 71 2.17 14.69 -0.29
C VAL A 71 1.09 14.47 -1.35
N THR A 72 0.89 13.24 -1.83
CA THR A 72 -0.22 12.97 -2.75
C THR A 72 -1.55 13.15 -2.04
N ALA A 73 -2.54 13.70 -2.75
CA ALA A 73 -3.91 13.82 -2.24
C ALA A 73 -4.48 12.42 -1.92
N PHE A 74 -4.12 11.41 -2.72
CA PHE A 74 -4.47 10.00 -2.46
C PHE A 74 -4.04 9.56 -1.06
N ARG A 75 -2.77 9.82 -0.68
CA ARG A 75 -2.26 9.44 0.63
C ARG A 75 -3.03 10.14 1.75
N THR A 76 -3.35 11.43 1.58
CA THR A 76 -4.12 12.19 2.57
C THR A 76 -5.52 11.59 2.75
N VAL A 77 -6.23 11.29 1.66
CA VAL A 77 -7.56 10.67 1.71
C VAL A 77 -7.49 9.25 2.27
N TRP A 78 -6.45 8.48 1.92
CA TRP A 78 -6.22 7.15 2.47
C TRP A 78 -6.06 7.18 4.00
N LEU A 79 -5.16 8.04 4.52
CA LEU A 79 -4.92 8.16 5.96
C LEU A 79 -6.14 8.72 6.70
N LEU A 80 -6.94 9.57 6.06
CA LEU A 80 -8.20 10.05 6.63
C LEU A 80 -9.22 8.91 6.72
N HIS A 81 -9.35 8.09 5.67
CA HIS A 81 -10.28 6.96 5.63
C HIS A 81 -9.92 5.88 6.66
N SER A 82 -8.63 5.57 6.80
CA SER A 82 -8.14 4.59 7.78
C SER A 82 -8.04 5.12 9.21
N GLY A 83 -8.20 6.43 9.40
CA GLY A 83 -7.97 7.10 10.69
C GLY A 83 -6.50 7.36 11.01
N GLU A 84 -5.57 6.81 10.26
CA GLU A 84 -4.12 6.95 10.50
C GLU A 84 -3.63 8.41 10.44
N LEU A 85 -4.41 9.30 9.82
CA LEU A 85 -4.09 10.73 9.74
C LEU A 85 -3.87 11.38 11.12
N PHE A 86 -4.59 10.89 12.13
CA PHE A 86 -4.51 11.35 13.52
C PHE A 86 -3.90 10.29 14.46
N GLY A 87 -3.08 9.39 13.91
CA GLY A 87 -2.42 8.33 14.66
C GLY A 87 -3.40 7.34 15.28
N ILE A 88 -3.08 6.86 16.48
CA ILE A 88 -3.89 5.86 17.17
C ILE A 88 -5.30 6.37 17.53
N THR A 89 -5.43 7.63 17.88
CA THR A 89 -6.72 8.25 18.22
C THR A 89 -7.67 8.21 17.01
N GLY A 90 -7.18 8.53 15.83
CA GLY A 90 -7.97 8.48 14.61
C GLY A 90 -8.37 7.05 14.24
N LYS A 91 -7.49 6.07 14.41
CA LYS A 91 -7.79 4.64 14.21
C LYS A 91 -8.95 4.19 15.11
N ILE A 92 -8.87 4.48 16.41
CA ILE A 92 -9.94 4.15 17.38
C ILE A 92 -11.27 4.77 16.97
N VAL A 93 -11.28 6.01 16.50
CA VAL A 93 -12.51 6.69 16.04
C VAL A 93 -13.08 5.99 14.81
N VAL A 94 -12.25 5.63 13.83
CA VAL A 94 -12.71 4.91 12.61
C VAL A 94 -13.23 3.52 12.97
N ASP A 95 -12.56 2.78 13.86
CA ASP A 95 -13.00 1.47 14.32
C ASP A 95 -14.37 1.55 15.05
N ALA A 96 -14.55 2.56 15.91
CA ALA A 96 -15.82 2.81 16.57
C ALA A 96 -16.94 3.09 15.55
N ILE A 97 -16.68 3.89 14.52
CA ILE A 97 -17.63 4.17 13.44
C ILE A 97 -17.93 2.91 12.63
N ALA A 98 -16.94 2.07 12.35
CA ALA A 98 -17.15 0.80 11.68
C ALA A 98 -18.10 -0.12 12.47
N ILE A 99 -17.92 -0.24 13.79
CA ILE A 99 -18.82 -0.99 14.67
C ILE A 99 -20.23 -0.39 14.63
N ILE A 100 -20.34 0.92 14.69
CA ILE A 100 -21.62 1.63 14.61
C ILE A 100 -22.33 1.35 13.29
N LEU A 101 -21.62 1.37 12.16
CA LEU A 101 -22.19 1.04 10.85
C LEU A 101 -22.72 -0.41 10.83
N VAL A 102 -22.00 -1.36 11.42
CA VAL A 102 -22.47 -2.75 11.56
C VAL A 102 -23.77 -2.80 12.37
N VAL A 103 -23.86 -2.09 13.50
CA VAL A 103 -25.08 -2.00 14.32
C VAL A 103 -26.23 -1.37 13.53
N LEU A 104 -25.97 -0.32 12.77
CA LEU A 104 -26.97 0.31 11.91
C LEU A 104 -27.45 -0.64 10.81
N CYS A 105 -26.57 -1.43 10.19
CA CYS A 105 -26.93 -2.45 9.22
C CYS A 105 -27.82 -3.54 9.85
N ILE A 106 -27.44 -4.06 11.02
CA ILE A 106 -28.20 -5.09 11.73
C ILE A 106 -29.60 -4.58 12.10
N THR A 107 -29.67 -3.37 12.67
CA THR A 107 -30.97 -2.77 13.04
C THR A 107 -31.83 -2.50 11.81
N GLY A 108 -31.25 -2.06 10.70
CA GLY A 108 -31.92 -1.91 9.40
C GLY A 108 -32.49 -3.25 8.88
N LEU A 109 -31.71 -4.33 8.95
CA LEU A 109 -32.15 -5.67 8.58
C LEU A 109 -33.29 -6.16 9.46
N VAL A 110 -33.29 -5.88 10.77
CA VAL A 110 -34.39 -6.22 11.68
C VAL A 110 -35.69 -5.55 11.26
N PHE A 111 -35.65 -4.28 10.81
CA PHE A 111 -36.86 -3.60 10.31
C PHE A 111 -37.42 -4.31 9.09
N TRP A 112 -36.56 -4.72 8.18
CA TRP A 112 -36.98 -5.36 6.94
C TRP A 112 -37.49 -6.80 7.16
N LEU A 113 -36.76 -7.60 7.97
CA LEU A 113 -37.06 -9.04 8.15
C LEU A 113 -38.14 -9.32 9.20
N ARG A 114 -38.33 -8.43 10.17
CA ARG A 114 -39.23 -8.67 11.33
C ARG A 114 -40.25 -7.54 11.59
N PRO A 115 -40.97 -7.05 10.58
CA PRO A 115 -41.86 -5.87 10.72
C PRO A 115 -43.06 -6.11 11.66
N LYS A 116 -43.42 -7.38 11.90
CA LYS A 116 -44.58 -7.75 12.77
C LYS A 116 -44.26 -7.78 14.26
N ARG A 117 -42.99 -7.78 14.68
CA ARG A 117 -42.60 -7.78 16.10
C ARG A 117 -42.49 -6.37 16.67
N LYS A 118 -43.60 -5.77 17.10
CA LYS A 118 -43.71 -4.36 17.51
C LYS A 118 -42.66 -3.93 18.54
N ALA A 119 -42.42 -4.69 19.63
CA ALA A 119 -41.47 -4.34 20.67
C ALA A 119 -40.02 -4.31 20.14
N LEU A 120 -39.58 -5.35 19.40
CA LEU A 120 -38.24 -5.42 18.79
C LEU A 120 -38.06 -4.28 17.77
N LEU A 121 -39.10 -4.01 16.99
CA LEU A 121 -39.08 -2.95 15.99
C LEU A 121 -38.92 -1.57 16.64
N GLN A 122 -39.66 -1.26 17.70
CA GLN A 122 -39.54 0.03 18.40
C GLN A 122 -38.17 0.22 19.03
N THR A 123 -37.61 -0.77 19.72
CA THR A 123 -36.28 -0.71 20.31
C THR A 123 -35.21 -0.49 19.23
N SER A 124 -35.28 -1.28 18.14
CA SER A 124 -34.32 -1.14 17.03
C SER A 124 -34.46 0.21 16.32
N LEU A 125 -35.68 0.74 16.15
CA LEU A 125 -35.91 2.07 15.60
C LEU A 125 -35.27 3.16 16.45
N HIS A 126 -35.49 3.13 17.76
CA HIS A 126 -34.90 4.11 18.69
C HIS A 126 -33.37 4.05 18.65
N LEU A 127 -32.81 2.85 18.67
CA LEU A 127 -31.35 2.67 18.62
C LEU A 127 -30.76 3.19 17.30
N HIS A 128 -31.35 2.75 16.17
CA HIS A 128 -30.92 3.18 14.82
C HIS A 128 -31.02 4.70 14.68
N ASP A 129 -32.13 5.26 15.13
CA ASP A 129 -32.39 6.69 15.06
C ASP A 129 -31.40 7.50 15.91
N ARG A 130 -31.16 7.10 17.15
CA ARG A 130 -30.27 7.80 18.07
C ARG A 130 -28.82 7.73 17.61
N ILE A 131 -28.32 6.52 17.30
CA ILE A 131 -26.95 6.31 16.85
C ILE A 131 -26.72 7.01 15.52
N GLY A 132 -27.59 6.77 14.53
CA GLY A 132 -27.46 7.36 13.20
C GLY A 132 -27.39 8.88 13.23
N ARG A 133 -28.05 9.52 14.17
CA ARG A 133 -28.07 10.99 14.34
C ARG A 133 -26.70 11.54 14.72
N TYR A 134 -26.07 10.94 15.69
CA TYR A 134 -24.79 11.43 16.22
C TYR A 134 -23.61 11.07 15.31
N THR A 135 -23.77 10.04 14.46
CA THR A 135 -22.65 9.53 13.65
C THR A 135 -22.74 9.85 12.17
N ILE A 136 -23.83 10.48 11.71
CA ILE A 136 -24.08 10.69 10.27
C ILE A 136 -22.92 11.40 9.55
N ILE A 137 -22.33 12.43 10.15
CA ILE A 137 -21.25 13.20 9.54
C ILE A 137 -20.02 12.30 9.35
N PHE A 138 -19.66 11.54 10.36
CA PHE A 138 -18.53 10.61 10.28
C PHE A 138 -18.80 9.47 9.31
N ALA A 139 -20.01 8.91 9.31
CA ALA A 139 -20.41 7.85 8.37
C ALA A 139 -20.35 8.35 6.93
N LEU A 140 -20.83 9.56 6.64
CA LEU A 140 -20.70 10.20 5.32
C LEU A 140 -19.26 10.44 4.94
N LEU A 141 -18.42 10.91 5.86
CA LEU A 141 -17.00 11.14 5.62
C LEU A 141 -16.29 9.84 5.25
N ILE A 142 -16.51 8.77 6.01
CA ILE A 142 -15.91 7.44 5.74
C ILE A 142 -16.42 6.89 4.39
N ALA A 143 -17.73 6.97 4.12
CA ALA A 143 -18.28 6.51 2.84
C ALA A 143 -17.70 7.30 1.65
N LEU A 144 -17.63 8.62 1.76
CA LEU A 144 -17.10 9.49 0.71
C LEU A 144 -15.60 9.25 0.47
N THR A 145 -14.81 9.22 1.54
CA THR A 145 -13.37 8.97 1.42
C THR A 145 -13.08 7.59 0.86
N GLY A 146 -13.79 6.54 1.30
CA GLY A 146 -13.66 5.19 0.75
C GLY A 146 -14.02 5.12 -0.73
N TRP A 147 -15.06 5.82 -1.15
CA TRP A 147 -15.45 5.90 -2.56
C TRP A 147 -14.40 6.66 -3.40
N CYS A 148 -13.86 7.77 -2.89
CA CYS A 148 -12.81 8.53 -3.55
C CYS A 148 -11.51 7.73 -3.73
N LEU A 149 -11.25 6.71 -2.91
CA LEU A 149 -10.10 5.82 -3.04
C LEU A 149 -10.24 4.78 -4.16
N ARG A 150 -11.25 4.90 -5.00
CA ARG A 150 -11.51 4.03 -6.16
C ARG A 150 -11.50 4.82 -7.46
N PRO A 151 -11.14 4.16 -8.60
CA PRO A 151 -11.27 4.79 -9.90
C PRO A 151 -12.72 5.23 -10.18
N PRO A 152 -12.93 6.37 -10.87
CA PRO A 152 -11.89 7.21 -11.50
C PRO A 152 -11.27 8.26 -10.58
N VAL A 153 -11.88 8.60 -9.44
CA VAL A 153 -11.45 9.68 -8.54
C VAL A 153 -10.04 9.40 -7.97
N MET A 154 -9.75 8.14 -7.64
CA MET A 154 -8.44 7.73 -7.17
C MET A 154 -7.31 8.18 -8.11
N ILE A 155 -7.50 8.11 -9.43
CA ILE A 155 -6.48 8.49 -10.41
C ILE A 155 -6.13 9.98 -10.26
N ALA A 156 -7.15 10.83 -10.16
CA ALA A 156 -6.95 12.26 -9.96
C ALA A 156 -6.24 12.56 -8.63
N LEU A 157 -6.59 11.82 -7.56
CA LEU A 157 -5.95 11.97 -6.25
C LEU A 157 -4.48 11.55 -6.26
N VAL A 158 -4.13 10.49 -6.98
CA VAL A 158 -2.74 10.00 -7.10
C VAL A 158 -1.87 11.01 -7.84
N LEU A 159 -2.40 11.62 -8.90
CA LEU A 159 -1.69 12.61 -9.71
C LEU A 159 -1.58 13.98 -9.03
N SER A 160 -2.39 14.24 -8.01
CA SER A 160 -2.43 15.54 -7.32
C SER A 160 -1.53 15.55 -6.09
N LYS A 161 -0.73 16.61 -5.92
CA LYS A 161 0.08 16.86 -4.72
C LYS A 161 -0.47 18.05 -3.96
N ILE A 162 -0.59 17.90 -2.64
CA ILE A 162 -1.10 18.94 -1.72
C ILE A 162 -0.10 19.17 -0.59
N PRO A 163 -0.08 20.33 0.05
CA PRO A 163 0.72 20.54 1.26
C PRO A 163 0.34 19.55 2.37
N SER A 164 1.35 19.09 3.11
CA SER A 164 1.10 18.24 4.29
C SER A 164 0.31 19.03 5.36
N ILE A 165 -0.75 18.41 5.89
CA ILE A 165 -1.64 19.04 6.88
C ILE A 165 -0.91 19.16 8.23
N PRO A 166 -0.80 20.35 8.82
CA PRO A 166 -0.21 20.53 10.14
C PRO A 166 -0.96 19.75 11.24
N GLY A 167 -0.23 19.23 12.23
CA GLY A 167 -0.81 18.46 13.33
C GLY A 167 -1.26 17.05 12.98
N THR A 168 -0.88 16.54 11.81
CA THR A 168 -1.18 15.18 11.36
C THR A 168 0.08 14.36 11.15
N THR A 169 -0.07 13.03 11.01
CA THR A 169 1.02 12.10 10.71
C THR A 169 1.71 12.35 9.35
N LEU A 170 1.07 13.13 8.47
CA LEU A 170 1.64 13.56 7.19
C LEU A 170 2.77 14.58 7.36
N ARG A 171 2.73 15.38 8.42
CA ARG A 171 3.75 16.38 8.66
C ARG A 171 4.86 15.82 9.53
N SER A 172 5.97 15.49 8.93
CA SER A 172 7.18 15.02 9.61
C SER A 172 8.36 15.93 9.32
N LYS A 173 9.29 16.03 10.28
CA LYS A 173 10.61 16.65 10.05
C LYS A 173 11.50 15.78 9.16
N ASN A 174 11.19 14.49 9.05
CA ASN A 174 11.88 13.57 8.14
C ASN A 174 11.28 13.68 6.74
N PRO A 175 12.04 14.15 5.72
CA PRO A 175 11.56 14.25 4.34
C PRO A 175 11.22 12.90 3.72
N TRP A 176 11.73 11.81 4.29
CA TRP A 176 11.54 10.43 3.86
C TRP A 176 10.46 9.68 4.64
N ASN A 177 9.69 10.39 5.48
CA ASN A 177 8.65 9.76 6.29
C ASN A 177 7.67 8.93 5.44
N ASP A 178 7.65 7.61 5.69
CA ASP A 178 6.81 6.59 5.03
C ASP A 178 6.98 6.52 3.48
N LYS A 179 8.16 6.87 2.96
CA LYS A 179 8.42 6.88 1.51
C LYS A 179 9.33 5.76 1.03
N LEU A 180 10.22 5.23 1.86
CA LEU A 180 11.22 4.24 1.47
C LEU A 180 10.59 2.87 1.23
N ARG A 181 11.03 2.15 0.18
CA ARG A 181 10.43 0.87 -0.24
C ARG A 181 11.43 -0.25 -0.44
N ILE A 182 12.40 -0.10 -1.34
CA ILE A 182 13.34 -1.14 -1.72
C ILE A 182 14.74 -0.54 -1.79
N ILE A 183 15.75 -1.30 -1.35
CA ILE A 183 17.16 -0.93 -1.44
C ILE A 183 17.98 -2.09 -2.01
N ARG A 184 18.86 -1.79 -2.96
CA ARG A 184 19.79 -2.76 -3.55
C ARG A 184 21.14 -2.10 -3.79
N TYR A 185 22.24 -2.83 -3.60
CA TYR A 185 23.55 -2.32 -4.02
C TYR A 185 23.75 -2.51 -5.51
N ASP A 186 24.24 -1.47 -6.18
CA ASP A 186 24.52 -1.50 -7.60
C ASP A 186 26.03 -1.46 -7.83
N GLU A 187 26.59 -2.65 -8.12
CA GLU A 187 28.04 -2.81 -8.44
C GLU A 187 28.46 -1.96 -9.64
N SER A 188 27.56 -1.78 -10.61
CA SER A 188 27.88 -1.06 -11.84
C SER A 188 28.04 0.45 -11.62
N CYS A 189 27.34 1.00 -10.65
CA CYS A 189 27.35 2.41 -10.29
C CYS A 189 28.08 2.68 -8.96
N HIS A 190 28.51 1.62 -8.25
CA HIS A 190 29.17 1.67 -6.93
C HIS A 190 28.38 2.48 -5.90
N ASP A 191 27.04 2.36 -5.90
CA ASP A 191 26.16 3.03 -4.96
C ASP A 191 24.97 2.14 -4.57
N TRP A 192 24.15 2.66 -3.66
CA TRP A 192 22.89 2.01 -3.31
C TRP A 192 21.73 2.57 -4.16
N LEU A 193 21.10 1.70 -4.94
CA LEU A 193 19.85 2.01 -5.62
C LEU A 193 18.72 1.95 -4.62
N LEU A 194 18.08 3.08 -4.37
CA LEU A 194 16.96 3.25 -3.47
C LEU A 194 15.68 3.53 -4.27
N SER A 195 14.66 2.72 -4.07
CA SER A 195 13.32 2.98 -4.57
C SER A 195 12.43 3.52 -3.45
N SER A 196 11.70 4.56 -3.75
CA SER A 196 10.71 5.17 -2.86
C SER A 196 9.34 5.24 -3.53
N SER A 197 8.32 5.69 -2.79
CA SER A 197 7.01 6.01 -3.36
C SER A 197 7.02 7.20 -4.35
N GLU A 198 8.15 7.91 -4.46
CA GLU A 198 8.29 9.11 -5.32
C GLU A 198 9.28 8.91 -6.48
N GLY A 199 9.97 7.77 -6.55
CA GLY A 199 10.89 7.44 -7.62
C GLY A 199 12.16 6.72 -7.15
N PHE A 200 13.18 6.78 -8.00
CA PHE A 200 14.47 6.12 -7.77
C PHE A 200 15.57 7.12 -7.41
N TYR A 201 16.45 6.68 -6.55
CA TYR A 201 17.54 7.50 -6.04
C TYR A 201 18.83 6.70 -5.96
N SER A 202 19.94 7.40 -6.19
CA SER A 202 21.30 6.96 -5.84
C SER A 202 21.57 7.40 -4.42
N LEU A 203 21.91 6.47 -3.53
CA LEU A 203 22.18 6.74 -2.14
C LEU A 203 23.64 6.44 -1.81
N ASN A 204 24.33 7.40 -1.21
CA ASN A 204 25.59 7.21 -0.52
C ASN A 204 25.32 7.08 0.98
N ILE A 205 25.43 5.86 1.52
CA ILE A 205 25.13 5.58 2.94
C ILE A 205 26.11 6.28 3.89
N LYS A 206 27.39 6.48 3.48
CA LYS A 206 28.43 7.04 4.36
C LYS A 206 28.10 8.46 4.80
N ASN A 207 27.57 9.27 3.89
CA ASN A 207 27.22 10.67 4.13
C ASN A 207 25.72 10.97 4.08
N ALA A 208 24.89 9.92 3.99
CA ALA A 208 23.41 10.02 3.93
C ALA A 208 22.89 10.90 2.78
N THR A 209 23.67 11.08 1.71
CA THR A 209 23.27 11.91 0.57
C THR A 209 22.51 11.10 -0.46
N VAL A 210 21.50 11.75 -1.04
CA VAL A 210 20.58 11.15 -2.00
C VAL A 210 20.54 12.01 -3.26
N LYS A 211 20.63 11.36 -4.44
CA LYS A 211 20.51 12.00 -5.75
C LYS A 211 19.35 11.36 -6.52
N VAL A 212 18.49 12.17 -7.11
CA VAL A 212 17.41 11.71 -7.97
C VAL A 212 17.98 11.05 -9.22
N ILE A 213 17.41 9.91 -9.62
CA ILE A 213 17.68 9.27 -10.91
C ILE A 213 16.52 9.60 -11.84
N THR A 214 16.79 10.27 -12.95
CA THR A 214 15.77 10.76 -13.89
C THR A 214 15.48 9.78 -15.03
N SER A 215 16.51 9.04 -15.49
CA SER A 215 16.37 8.06 -16.57
C SER A 215 15.96 6.70 -15.97
N VAL A 216 14.68 6.52 -15.72
CA VAL A 216 14.11 5.36 -15.03
C VAL A 216 13.06 4.66 -15.89
N PRO A 217 12.82 3.35 -15.69
CA PRO A 217 11.70 2.68 -16.34
C PRO A 217 10.35 3.22 -15.86
N PRO A 218 9.30 3.10 -16.66
CA PRO A 218 7.96 3.53 -16.27
C PRO A 218 7.40 2.57 -15.20
N VAL A 219 7.33 3.02 -13.98
CA VAL A 219 6.80 2.26 -12.84
C VAL A 219 5.40 2.71 -12.49
N SER A 220 4.54 1.76 -12.19
CA SER A 220 3.18 2.04 -11.70
C SER A 220 3.19 2.97 -10.49
N VAL A 221 2.20 3.84 -10.42
CA VAL A 221 1.94 4.67 -9.22
C VAL A 221 1.71 3.85 -7.94
N MET A 222 1.42 2.55 -8.07
CA MET A 222 1.30 1.60 -6.95
C MET A 222 2.65 1.12 -6.43
N GLY A 223 3.76 1.48 -7.10
CA GLY A 223 5.12 1.12 -6.72
C GLY A 223 5.65 -0.12 -7.44
N LEU A 224 6.84 -0.55 -7.00
CA LEU A 224 7.54 -1.73 -7.52
C LEU A 224 7.17 -2.99 -6.76
N ASN A 225 7.02 -4.09 -7.51
CA ASN A 225 6.89 -5.45 -7.00
C ASN A 225 8.17 -6.28 -7.24
N VAL A 226 8.97 -5.88 -8.23
CA VAL A 226 10.23 -6.54 -8.59
C VAL A 226 11.33 -5.49 -8.74
N LEU A 227 12.45 -5.69 -8.05
CA LEU A 227 13.71 -4.97 -8.26
C LEU A 227 14.86 -5.93 -8.00
N GLN A 228 15.36 -6.56 -9.05
CA GLN A 228 16.47 -7.53 -9.00
C GLN A 228 17.32 -7.45 -10.26
N LYS A 229 18.53 -7.99 -10.24
CA LYS A 229 19.38 -8.04 -11.42
C LYS A 229 19.08 -9.26 -12.29
N ASP A 230 19.20 -9.08 -13.61
CA ASP A 230 19.26 -10.18 -14.56
C ASP A 230 20.67 -10.79 -14.60
N ALA A 231 20.84 -11.87 -15.38
CA ALA A 231 22.13 -12.54 -15.57
C ALA A 231 23.22 -11.62 -16.16
N ASN A 232 22.83 -10.54 -16.84
CA ASN A 232 23.73 -9.57 -17.44
C ASN A 232 24.03 -8.36 -16.53
N GLY A 233 23.53 -8.38 -15.29
CA GLY A 233 23.72 -7.31 -14.32
C GLY A 233 22.82 -6.08 -14.52
N ARG A 234 21.84 -6.14 -15.45
CA ARG A 234 20.84 -5.08 -15.64
C ARG A 234 19.70 -5.25 -14.63
N TRP A 235 18.95 -4.19 -14.37
CA TRP A 235 17.84 -4.22 -13.42
C TRP A 235 16.55 -4.69 -14.06
N LEU A 236 15.90 -5.65 -13.42
CA LEU A 236 14.52 -6.05 -13.70
C LEU A 236 13.60 -5.24 -12.79
N CYS A 237 12.79 -4.39 -13.39
CA CYS A 237 11.86 -3.50 -12.69
C CYS A 237 10.42 -3.91 -13.04
N GLY A 238 9.75 -4.59 -12.11
CA GLY A 238 8.38 -5.06 -12.29
C GLY A 238 7.39 -4.29 -11.44
N SER A 239 6.24 -3.96 -12.02
CA SER A 239 5.15 -3.26 -11.37
C SER A 239 3.80 -3.65 -12.00
N PHE A 240 2.70 -3.15 -11.48
CA PHE A 240 1.38 -3.33 -12.11
C PHE A 240 1.23 -2.64 -13.48
N SER A 241 2.27 -1.99 -13.98
CA SER A 241 2.30 -1.40 -15.34
C SER A 241 3.22 -2.15 -16.29
N GLY A 242 3.84 -3.25 -15.87
CA GLY A 242 4.70 -4.09 -16.70
C GLY A 242 6.00 -4.52 -16.02
N LEU A 243 6.84 -5.22 -16.79
CA LEU A 243 8.19 -5.63 -16.41
C LEU A 243 9.19 -5.08 -17.43
N PHE A 244 10.18 -4.36 -16.93
CA PHE A 244 11.19 -3.69 -17.75
C PHE A 244 12.58 -4.13 -17.38
N VAL A 245 13.45 -4.24 -18.39
CA VAL A 245 14.91 -4.40 -18.25
C VAL A 245 15.54 -3.03 -18.32
N TRP A 246 16.19 -2.60 -17.24
CA TRP A 246 16.76 -1.28 -17.12
C TRP A 246 18.29 -1.33 -17.02
N ASP A 247 18.95 -0.72 -17.98
CA ASP A 247 20.38 -0.41 -17.89
C ASP A 247 20.54 0.98 -17.23
N ARG A 248 20.88 0.98 -15.96
CA ARG A 248 20.99 2.20 -15.18
C ARG A 248 22.16 3.07 -15.63
N ARG A 249 23.26 2.49 -16.13
CA ARG A 249 24.43 3.23 -16.61
C ARG A 249 24.14 3.98 -17.90
N GLN A 250 23.42 3.32 -18.81
CA GLN A 250 23.04 3.93 -20.10
C GLN A 250 21.76 4.77 -19.98
N GLY A 251 20.99 4.61 -18.89
CA GLY A 251 19.71 5.28 -18.71
C GLY A 251 18.64 4.77 -19.68
N THR A 252 18.77 3.54 -20.19
CA THR A 252 17.83 2.95 -21.16
C THR A 252 17.00 1.85 -20.52
N ALA A 253 15.74 1.75 -20.90
CA ALA A 253 14.84 0.68 -20.46
C ALA A 253 14.12 0.05 -21.65
N THR A 254 13.94 -1.28 -21.59
CA THR A 254 13.20 -2.07 -22.59
C THR A 254 12.14 -2.92 -21.91
N ASP A 255 11.04 -3.17 -22.61
CA ASP A 255 10.01 -4.12 -22.14
C ASP A 255 10.59 -5.54 -22.13
N TYR A 256 10.46 -6.24 -21.02
CA TYR A 256 11.04 -7.56 -20.81
C TYR A 256 10.53 -8.61 -21.80
N PHE A 257 9.26 -8.54 -22.19
CA PHE A 257 8.63 -9.56 -23.03
C PHE A 257 8.84 -9.30 -24.53
N THR A 258 8.96 -8.04 -24.93
CA THR A 258 9.02 -7.67 -26.35
C THR A 258 10.38 -7.15 -26.80
N ASN A 259 11.29 -6.87 -25.87
CA ASN A 259 12.58 -6.22 -26.09
C ASN A 259 12.49 -4.85 -26.81
N LYS A 260 11.30 -4.27 -26.88
CA LYS A 260 11.11 -2.92 -27.43
C LYS A 260 11.46 -1.86 -26.39
N PRO A 261 11.82 -0.63 -26.80
CA PRO A 261 12.01 0.46 -25.87
C PRO A 261 10.80 0.62 -24.96
N ALA A 262 11.04 0.86 -23.67
CA ALA A 262 9.98 1.12 -22.71
C ALA A 262 9.23 2.41 -23.09
N PRO A 263 7.93 2.50 -22.84
CA PRO A 263 7.20 3.74 -23.03
C PRO A 263 7.69 4.82 -22.05
N ASN A 264 7.55 6.09 -22.42
CA ASN A 264 7.98 7.21 -21.58
C ASN A 264 7.19 7.33 -20.26
N GLU A 265 5.94 6.87 -20.28
CA GLU A 265 5.05 6.93 -19.11
C GLU A 265 4.52 5.54 -18.75
N ALA A 266 4.26 5.35 -17.46
CA ALA A 266 3.64 4.14 -16.98
C ALA A 266 2.21 4.04 -17.49
N GLY A 267 1.86 2.89 -18.06
CA GLY A 267 0.48 2.56 -18.41
C GLY A 267 -0.42 2.50 -17.18
N ALA A 268 -1.73 2.40 -17.42
CA ALA A 268 -2.70 2.21 -16.34
C ALA A 268 -2.32 0.99 -15.49
N PRO A 269 -2.38 1.09 -14.15
CA PRO A 269 -2.14 -0.05 -13.28
C PRO A 269 -3.20 -1.13 -13.52
N PHE A 270 -2.82 -2.39 -13.32
CA PHE A 270 -3.68 -3.56 -13.52
C PHE A 270 -4.12 -3.79 -14.98
N GLY A 271 -3.34 -3.32 -15.94
CA GLY A 271 -3.49 -3.67 -17.36
C GLY A 271 -2.97 -5.08 -17.67
N LYS A 272 -3.04 -5.46 -18.94
CA LYS A 272 -2.35 -6.66 -19.44
C LYS A 272 -0.85 -6.57 -19.09
N LYS A 273 -0.28 -7.67 -18.59
CA LYS A 273 1.11 -7.75 -18.10
C LYS A 273 1.38 -7.01 -16.78
N ALA A 274 0.36 -6.83 -15.95
CA ALA A 274 0.55 -6.36 -14.59
C ALA A 274 1.36 -7.39 -13.79
N VAL A 275 2.56 -7.02 -13.34
CA VAL A 275 3.49 -7.94 -12.67
C VAL A 275 3.35 -7.81 -11.16
N ALA A 276 3.04 -8.94 -10.52
CA ALA A 276 2.92 -9.06 -9.06
C ALA A 276 4.22 -9.56 -8.40
N GLY A 277 5.07 -10.25 -9.16
CA GLY A 277 6.34 -10.78 -8.66
C GLY A 277 7.15 -11.47 -9.75
N MET A 278 8.38 -11.84 -9.41
CA MET A 278 9.27 -12.61 -10.28
C MET A 278 10.26 -13.42 -9.45
N SER A 279 10.58 -14.64 -9.90
CA SER A 279 11.69 -15.44 -9.38
C SER A 279 12.62 -15.87 -10.50
N GLN A 280 13.92 -15.84 -10.23
CA GLN A 280 14.99 -16.37 -11.08
C GLN A 280 15.60 -17.67 -10.54
N ASP A 281 15.02 -18.26 -9.49
CA ASP A 281 15.52 -19.47 -8.82
C ASP A 281 15.20 -20.75 -9.59
N PHE A 282 14.43 -20.65 -10.67
CA PHE A 282 14.08 -21.75 -11.55
C PHE A 282 14.96 -21.76 -12.81
N SER A 283 15.03 -22.88 -13.50
CA SER A 283 15.75 -23.02 -14.79
C SER A 283 15.31 -22.01 -15.84
N THR A 284 14.05 -21.62 -15.79
CA THR A 284 13.49 -20.49 -16.56
C THR A 284 12.91 -19.48 -15.58
N PRO A 285 13.22 -18.19 -15.73
CA PRO A 285 12.63 -17.17 -14.87
C PRO A 285 11.12 -17.19 -14.90
N VAL A 286 10.49 -17.12 -13.73
CA VAL A 286 9.04 -17.16 -13.57
C VAL A 286 8.53 -15.77 -13.22
N VAL A 287 7.57 -15.29 -14.01
CA VAL A 287 6.89 -14.02 -13.76
C VAL A 287 5.48 -14.32 -13.25
N ALA A 288 5.15 -13.77 -12.08
CA ALA A 288 3.79 -13.80 -11.55
C ALA A 288 3.02 -12.61 -12.12
N GLU A 289 2.08 -12.89 -13.00
CA GLU A 289 1.14 -11.90 -13.53
C GLU A 289 -0.04 -11.77 -12.57
N TYR A 290 -0.59 -10.57 -12.46
CA TYR A 290 -1.60 -10.24 -11.44
C TYR A 290 -2.89 -11.05 -11.58
N TYR A 291 -3.35 -11.31 -12.81
CA TYR A 291 -4.60 -12.05 -13.06
C TYR A 291 -4.38 -13.54 -13.29
N GLU A 292 -3.28 -13.92 -13.96
CA GLU A 292 -3.01 -15.28 -14.39
C GLU A 292 -2.09 -16.05 -13.44
N GLY A 293 -1.48 -15.34 -12.47
CA GLY A 293 -0.57 -15.94 -11.50
C GLY A 293 0.70 -16.49 -12.14
N THR A 294 1.20 -17.62 -11.62
CA THR A 294 2.45 -18.27 -12.02
C THR A 294 2.17 -19.55 -12.81
N ASN A 295 1.44 -19.47 -13.91
CA ASN A 295 1.07 -20.66 -14.72
C ASN A 295 2.27 -21.47 -15.24
N PHE A 296 3.48 -20.90 -15.19
CA PHE A 296 4.70 -21.51 -15.72
C PHE A 296 5.56 -22.21 -14.66
N ALA A 297 5.26 -22.05 -13.37
CA ALA A 297 6.03 -22.67 -12.30
C ALA A 297 5.13 -23.51 -11.41
N PRO A 298 5.47 -24.79 -11.18
CA PRO A 298 4.77 -25.58 -10.19
C PRO A 298 5.01 -24.96 -8.81
N GLN A 299 3.94 -24.54 -8.15
CA GLN A 299 4.03 -24.12 -6.76
C GLN A 299 4.29 -25.33 -5.85
N PRO A 300 5.08 -25.19 -4.80
CA PRO A 300 5.19 -26.24 -3.78
C PRO A 300 3.79 -26.61 -3.27
N SER A 301 3.52 -27.92 -3.12
CA SER A 301 2.22 -28.42 -2.66
C SER A 301 1.78 -27.81 -1.33
N SER A 302 2.74 -27.49 -0.46
CA SER A 302 2.50 -26.76 0.81
C SER A 302 1.94 -25.36 0.61
N MET A 303 2.27 -24.68 -0.47
CA MET A 303 1.74 -23.33 -0.78
C MET A 303 0.37 -23.40 -1.47
N ASN A 304 0.11 -24.42 -2.28
CA ASN A 304 -1.17 -24.61 -2.96
C ASN A 304 -2.33 -24.90 -1.98
N GLN A 305 -2.01 -25.39 -0.79
CA GLN A 305 -2.98 -25.75 0.24
C GLN A 305 -3.19 -24.64 1.30
N LEU A 306 -2.38 -23.56 1.26
CA LEU A 306 -2.54 -22.47 2.19
C LEU A 306 -3.83 -21.69 1.92
N PRO A 307 -4.71 -21.56 2.91
CA PRO A 307 -5.90 -20.73 2.76
C PRO A 307 -5.49 -19.25 2.67
N MET A 308 -6.31 -18.46 1.98
CA MET A 308 -6.15 -17.00 2.02
C MET A 308 -6.32 -16.51 3.47
N SER A 309 -5.45 -15.63 3.93
CA SER A 309 -5.57 -15.06 5.26
C SER A 309 -6.91 -14.31 5.42
N LEU A 310 -7.50 -14.34 6.61
CA LEU A 310 -8.76 -13.63 6.89
C LEU A 310 -8.64 -12.12 6.61
N TRP A 311 -7.46 -11.54 6.84
CA TRP A 311 -7.16 -10.17 6.48
C TRP A 311 -7.34 -9.91 4.97
N ASN A 312 -6.75 -10.75 4.13
CA ASN A 312 -6.89 -10.61 2.68
C ASN A 312 -8.33 -10.83 2.21
N VAL A 313 -9.04 -11.82 2.78
CA VAL A 313 -10.46 -12.02 2.48
C VAL A 313 -11.27 -10.77 2.82
N ALA A 314 -11.09 -10.23 4.02
CA ALA A 314 -11.78 -9.02 4.46
C ALA A 314 -11.45 -7.82 3.56
N LEU A 315 -10.19 -7.67 3.14
CA LEU A 315 -9.76 -6.62 2.23
C LEU A 315 -10.39 -6.77 0.83
N GLU A 316 -10.43 -7.99 0.29
CA GLU A 316 -11.05 -8.26 -1.02
C GLU A 316 -12.57 -7.99 -0.99
N VAL A 317 -13.25 -8.40 0.09
CA VAL A 317 -14.68 -8.12 0.30
C VAL A 317 -14.92 -6.61 0.44
N HIS A 318 -14.17 -5.94 1.34
CA HIS A 318 -14.32 -4.51 1.60
C HIS A 318 -14.06 -3.68 0.33
N SER A 319 -13.11 -4.12 -0.47
CA SER A 319 -12.76 -3.45 -1.71
C SER A 319 -13.63 -3.85 -2.91
N GLY A 320 -14.54 -4.81 -2.76
CA GLY A 320 -15.43 -5.32 -3.81
C GLY A 320 -14.73 -6.15 -4.90
N ARG A 321 -13.47 -6.54 -4.71
CA ARG A 321 -12.69 -7.26 -5.72
C ARG A 321 -12.96 -8.76 -5.75
N ILE A 322 -13.57 -9.29 -4.69
CA ILE A 322 -13.81 -10.74 -4.56
C ILE A 322 -14.86 -11.29 -5.54
N PHE A 323 -15.72 -10.44 -6.08
CA PHE A 323 -16.95 -10.93 -6.69
C PHE A 323 -16.90 -11.16 -8.20
N ILE A 324 -16.21 -10.34 -8.98
CA ILE A 324 -16.30 -10.43 -10.46
C ILE A 324 -15.11 -9.70 -11.09
N GLY A 325 -14.75 -10.03 -12.33
CA GLY A 325 -13.66 -9.40 -13.10
C GLY A 325 -13.65 -7.85 -13.11
N THR A 326 -12.55 -7.28 -13.51
CA THR A 326 -12.12 -5.89 -13.24
C THR A 326 -13.16 -4.81 -13.57
N ILE A 327 -13.79 -4.85 -14.76
CA ILE A 327 -14.75 -3.82 -15.19
C ILE A 327 -16.03 -3.87 -14.34
N ALA A 328 -16.57 -5.08 -14.13
CA ALA A 328 -17.77 -5.27 -13.33
C ALA A 328 -17.54 -4.84 -11.87
N THR A 329 -16.36 -5.11 -11.32
CA THR A 329 -15.96 -4.63 -10.00
C THR A 329 -15.98 -3.11 -9.91
N TYR A 330 -15.46 -2.39 -10.90
CA TYR A 330 -15.48 -0.92 -10.90
C TYR A 330 -16.90 -0.36 -10.98
N ILE A 331 -17.75 -0.92 -11.84
CA ILE A 331 -19.16 -0.53 -11.94
C ILE A 331 -19.88 -0.79 -10.61
N PHE A 332 -19.69 -1.98 -10.03
CA PHE A 332 -20.27 -2.36 -8.74
C PHE A 332 -19.88 -1.38 -7.64
N ILE A 333 -18.59 -1.10 -7.46
CA ILE A 333 -18.08 -0.18 -6.43
C ILE A 333 -18.64 1.23 -6.64
N PHE A 334 -18.67 1.70 -7.87
CA PHE A 334 -19.20 3.03 -8.20
C PHE A 334 -20.67 3.14 -7.81
N VAL A 335 -21.50 2.18 -8.23
CA VAL A 335 -22.93 2.13 -7.90
C VAL A 335 -23.15 2.00 -6.40
N MET A 336 -22.42 1.09 -5.73
CA MET A 336 -22.54 0.90 -4.28
C MET A 336 -22.13 2.13 -3.48
N GLY A 337 -21.11 2.85 -3.93
CA GLY A 337 -20.71 4.13 -3.32
C GLY A 337 -21.81 5.18 -3.37
N ILE A 338 -22.44 5.35 -4.54
CA ILE A 338 -23.59 6.25 -4.71
C ILE A 338 -24.76 5.81 -3.84
N LEU A 339 -25.09 4.52 -3.83
CA LEU A 339 -26.21 4.00 -3.04
C LEU A 339 -25.97 4.18 -1.54
N ALA A 340 -24.77 3.90 -1.05
CA ALA A 340 -24.41 4.11 0.36
C ALA A 340 -24.57 5.60 0.76
N PHE A 341 -24.05 6.50 -0.07
CA PHE A 341 -24.19 7.94 0.14
C PHE A 341 -25.68 8.36 0.13
N TRP A 342 -26.42 7.87 -0.87
CA TRP A 342 -27.87 8.14 -0.97
C TRP A 342 -28.66 7.63 0.24
N CYS A 343 -28.39 6.42 0.71
CA CYS A 343 -29.03 5.85 1.90
C CYS A 343 -28.77 6.69 3.15
N LEU A 344 -27.51 7.08 3.38
CA LEU A 344 -27.14 7.92 4.53
C LEU A 344 -27.81 9.30 4.45
N TRP A 345 -27.78 9.93 3.29
CA TRP A 345 -28.35 11.25 3.06
C TRP A 345 -29.89 11.27 3.13
N SER A 346 -30.54 10.28 2.51
CA SER A 346 -32.00 10.18 2.52
C SER A 346 -32.53 9.89 3.92
N GLY A 347 -31.85 9.03 4.67
CA GLY A 347 -32.16 8.76 6.08
C GLY A 347 -32.12 10.02 6.95
N TYR A 348 -31.10 10.86 6.74
CA TYR A 348 -31.01 12.15 7.41
C TYR A 348 -32.14 13.12 7.04
N LYS A 349 -32.50 13.23 5.74
CA LYS A 349 -33.59 14.13 5.27
C LYS A 349 -34.97 13.73 5.75
N ILE A 350 -35.30 12.45 5.82
CA ILE A 350 -36.61 11.96 6.28
C ILE A 350 -36.88 12.46 7.70
N ARG A 351 -35.88 12.60 8.49
CA ARG A 351 -35.96 13.08 9.87
C ARG A 351 -36.19 14.57 10.03
N LEU A 352 -35.54 15.39 9.20
CA LEU A 352 -35.74 16.84 9.24
C LEU A 352 -37.18 17.23 8.95
N LYS A 353 -37.95 16.37 8.29
CA LYS A 353 -39.40 16.59 8.02
C LYS A 353 -40.32 16.22 9.16
N LYS A 354 -39.84 15.50 10.21
CA LYS A 354 -40.63 15.09 11.37
C LYS A 354 -40.47 16.03 12.58
N LYS A 355 -39.77 17.12 12.44
CA LYS A 355 -39.76 18.24 13.39
C LYS A 355 -40.71 19.32 12.90
#